data_3bc5cffb448fd09c33edbcc7ba7b7951
#
_entry.id   3bc5cffb448fd09c33edbcc7ba7b7951
#
_cell.length_a   1.000
_cell.length_b   1.000
_cell.length_c   1.000
_cell.angle_alpha   90.00
_cell.angle_beta   90.00
_cell.angle_gamma   90.00
#
_symmetry.space_group_name_H-M   'P 1'
#
loop_
_entity.id
_entity.type
_entity.pdbx_description
1 polymer ?
#
loop_
_entity_poly.entity_id
_entity_poly.type
_entity_poly.pdbx_seq_one_letter_code
_entity_poly.pdbx_strand_id
1 'polypeptide(L)'
;MALVALASAKGSPGVTTAGLVLGALWPRQVLLTECDPAGSDVAIRMTAPGGQPLNSDRGLVSLAAAGRKGLGDEVIMAHSQQLDGGLDVMLGVRSPEQIGGMGGLWSPLGITFNQMHSADVLADCGRIGAASPQLPVVQAARLVVLVCTATGSSVAHLRERLSSLVHHVDARLAVMVVADPKRRDGVKQVWSVLDAMSIQIHHRWHLAYDPVGASFFDGRGHGRLEKTALIRTGSEIAAEMAAVVGAPSQYEYDMAQALPQDGEGRR
;
A
#
# COMPACT_ATOMS: atom_id res chain seq x y z
N MET A 1 6.43 8.62 -10.43
CA MET A 1 5.62 8.13 -9.29
C MET A 1 5.82 6.62 -9.13
N ALA A 2 5.25 6.00 -8.10
CA ALA A 2 5.52 4.59 -7.84
C ALA A 2 4.31 3.89 -7.20
N LEU A 3 4.18 2.58 -7.42
CA LEU A 3 3.24 1.71 -6.76
C LEU A 3 3.89 1.06 -5.53
N VAL A 4 3.25 1.22 -4.37
CA VAL A 4 3.55 0.51 -3.12
C VAL A 4 2.39 -0.43 -2.81
N ALA A 5 2.66 -1.73 -2.69
CA ALA A 5 1.66 -2.70 -2.26
C ALA A 5 1.78 -2.96 -0.76
N LEU A 6 0.72 -2.69 -0.01
CA LEU A 6 0.58 -3.03 1.40
C LEU A 6 -0.22 -4.33 1.51
N ALA A 7 0.31 -5.33 2.17
CA ALA A 7 -0.35 -6.63 2.27
C ALA A 7 -0.07 -7.32 3.61
N SER A 8 -0.81 -8.36 3.91
CA SER A 8 -0.54 -9.24 5.06
C SER A 8 -0.50 -10.69 4.67
N ALA A 9 0.22 -11.49 5.44
CA ALA A 9 0.28 -12.94 5.26
C ALA A 9 -0.95 -13.63 5.86
N LYS A 10 -1.44 -13.14 7.01
CA LYS A 10 -2.58 -13.68 7.73
C LYS A 10 -3.15 -12.69 8.74
N GLY A 11 -4.43 -12.87 9.06
CA GLY A 11 -5.15 -12.05 10.03
C GLY A 11 -5.50 -10.67 9.48
N SER A 12 -5.77 -9.76 10.39
CA SER A 12 -6.06 -8.35 10.09
C SER A 12 -5.10 -7.46 10.89
N PRO A 13 -3.81 -7.41 10.52
CA PRO A 13 -2.81 -6.66 11.28
C PRO A 13 -2.95 -5.15 11.13
N GLY A 14 -3.98 -4.66 10.42
CA GLY A 14 -4.25 -3.25 10.20
C GLY A 14 -3.71 -2.71 8.86
N VAL A 15 -3.73 -3.50 7.79
CA VAL A 15 -3.26 -3.06 6.44
C VAL A 15 -4.02 -1.82 6.00
N THR A 16 -5.36 -1.84 6.04
CA THR A 16 -6.20 -0.70 5.66
C THR A 16 -5.95 0.53 6.54
N THR A 17 -5.83 0.34 7.86
CA THR A 17 -5.49 1.45 8.76
C THR A 17 -4.10 2.02 8.46
N ALA A 18 -3.10 1.17 8.18
CA ALA A 18 -1.78 1.62 7.77
C ALA A 18 -1.85 2.39 6.43
N GLY A 19 -2.60 1.89 5.45
CA GLY A 19 -2.83 2.57 4.17
C GLY A 19 -3.43 3.96 4.34
N LEU A 20 -4.49 4.10 5.15
CA LEU A 20 -5.13 5.37 5.47
C LEU A 20 -4.17 6.34 6.17
N VAL A 21 -3.45 5.87 7.19
CA VAL A 21 -2.46 6.68 7.93
C VAL A 21 -1.33 7.15 7.02
N LEU A 22 -0.72 6.24 6.27
CA LEU A 22 0.38 6.58 5.38
C LEU A 22 -0.08 7.50 4.24
N GLY A 23 -1.26 7.24 3.66
CA GLY A 23 -1.83 8.09 2.63
C GLY A 23 -2.11 9.50 3.12
N ALA A 24 -2.71 9.66 4.30
CA ALA A 24 -2.98 10.96 4.91
C ALA A 24 -1.70 11.76 5.25
N LEU A 25 -0.57 11.07 5.45
CA LEU A 25 0.71 11.65 5.83
C LEU A 25 1.74 11.66 4.70
N TRP A 26 1.32 11.24 3.50
CA TRP A 26 2.23 11.15 2.35
C TRP A 26 2.70 12.54 1.92
N PRO A 27 4.02 12.74 1.66
CA PRO A 27 4.56 14.09 1.45
C PRO A 27 4.32 14.68 0.06
N ARG A 28 3.63 13.96 -0.82
CA ARG A 28 3.27 14.40 -2.18
C ARG A 28 1.93 13.79 -2.61
N GLN A 29 1.47 14.06 -3.83
CA GLN A 29 0.20 13.50 -4.30
C GLN A 29 0.20 11.97 -4.24
N VAL A 30 -0.85 11.39 -3.66
CA VAL A 30 -1.01 9.95 -3.47
C VAL A 30 -2.45 9.52 -3.65
N LEU A 31 -2.64 8.35 -4.23
CA LEU A 31 -3.90 7.64 -4.32
C LEU A 31 -3.84 6.39 -3.45
N LEU A 32 -4.70 6.29 -2.45
CA LEU A 32 -4.95 5.03 -1.76
C LEU A 32 -5.97 4.22 -2.54
N THR A 33 -5.64 2.97 -2.90
CA THR A 33 -6.57 2.08 -3.60
C THR A 33 -6.83 0.82 -2.80
N GLU A 34 -8.10 0.47 -2.61
CA GLU A 34 -8.49 -0.78 -1.95
C GLU A 34 -8.53 -1.92 -2.97
N CYS A 35 -7.52 -2.77 -2.93
CA CYS A 35 -7.38 -3.96 -3.76
C CYS A 35 -7.68 -5.26 -3.01
N ASP A 36 -8.21 -5.21 -1.78
CA ASP A 36 -8.57 -6.40 -1.02
C ASP A 36 -9.82 -7.06 -1.61
N PRO A 37 -9.73 -8.31 -2.08
CA PRO A 37 -10.90 -9.03 -2.62
C PRO A 37 -11.92 -9.42 -1.53
N ALA A 38 -11.59 -9.30 -0.25
CA ALA A 38 -12.52 -9.58 0.84
C ALA A 38 -13.61 -8.51 1.00
N GLY A 39 -13.37 -7.31 0.48
CA GLY A 39 -14.33 -6.21 0.52
C GLY A 39 -13.69 -4.90 0.98
N SER A 40 -14.34 -3.79 0.64
CA SER A 40 -13.95 -2.43 0.99
C SER A 40 -14.53 -2.01 2.33
N ASP A 41 -13.68 -1.51 3.21
CA ASP A 41 -14.07 -0.95 4.51
C ASP A 41 -14.08 0.58 4.51
N VAL A 42 -13.35 1.24 3.61
CA VAL A 42 -13.13 2.69 3.62
C VAL A 42 -14.45 3.45 3.45
N ALA A 43 -15.34 2.97 2.57
CA ALA A 43 -16.65 3.60 2.36
C ALA A 43 -17.56 3.55 3.61
N ILE A 44 -17.32 2.61 4.53
CA ILE A 44 -18.10 2.46 5.78
C ILE A 44 -17.47 3.29 6.90
N ARG A 45 -16.13 3.42 6.87
CA ARG A 45 -15.33 4.02 7.95
C ARG A 45 -15.12 5.52 7.77
N MET A 46 -15.08 6.01 6.53
CA MET A 46 -14.68 7.37 6.19
C MET A 46 -15.79 8.09 5.41
N THR A 47 -15.72 9.40 5.37
CA THR A 47 -16.64 10.27 4.65
C THR A 47 -15.92 11.09 3.59
N ALA A 48 -16.65 11.56 2.59
CA ALA A 48 -16.23 12.59 1.67
C ALA A 48 -16.26 13.98 2.35
N PRO A 49 -15.65 15.03 1.73
CA PRO A 49 -15.67 16.39 2.26
C PRO A 49 -17.06 16.85 2.69
N GLY A 50 -17.12 17.50 3.85
CA GLY A 50 -18.38 17.94 4.46
C GLY A 50 -19.18 16.82 5.09
N GLY A 51 -18.59 15.67 5.42
CA GLY A 51 -19.23 14.55 6.11
C GLY A 51 -20.22 13.76 5.24
N GLN A 52 -20.18 13.97 3.91
CA GLN A 52 -21.07 13.23 2.99
C GLN A 52 -20.62 11.78 2.86
N PRO A 53 -21.54 10.82 2.64
CA PRO A 53 -21.15 9.44 2.36
C PRO A 53 -20.38 9.35 1.04
N LEU A 54 -19.40 8.43 0.99
CA LEU A 54 -18.72 8.08 -0.25
C LEU A 54 -19.66 7.32 -1.19
N ASN A 55 -19.51 7.55 -2.48
CA ASN A 55 -20.29 6.84 -3.50
C ASN A 55 -19.68 5.44 -3.72
N SER A 56 -20.32 4.42 -3.15
CA SER A 56 -19.85 3.03 -3.25
C SER A 56 -19.94 2.45 -4.69
N ASP A 57 -20.60 3.12 -5.63
CA ASP A 57 -20.64 2.69 -7.03
C ASP A 57 -19.47 3.25 -7.85
N ARG A 58 -18.66 4.15 -7.26
CA ARG A 58 -17.50 4.78 -7.86
C ARG A 58 -16.21 4.23 -7.21
N GLY A 59 -15.46 3.43 -7.94
CA GLY A 59 -14.26 2.75 -7.46
C GLY A 59 -13.80 1.67 -8.44
N LEU A 60 -13.15 0.60 -7.96
CA LEU A 60 -12.63 -0.48 -8.80
C LEU A 60 -13.70 -1.14 -9.68
N VAL A 61 -14.93 -1.30 -9.18
CA VAL A 61 -16.02 -1.93 -9.94
C VAL A 61 -16.41 -1.09 -11.15
N SER A 62 -16.60 0.21 -10.96
CA SER A 62 -16.90 1.13 -12.08
C SER A 62 -15.71 1.29 -13.01
N LEU A 63 -14.48 1.26 -12.47
CA LEU A 63 -13.25 1.28 -13.27
C LEU A 63 -13.14 0.03 -14.14
N ALA A 64 -13.51 -1.16 -13.64
CA ALA A 64 -13.50 -2.40 -14.42
C ALA A 64 -14.42 -2.32 -15.65
N ALA A 65 -15.55 -1.65 -15.52
CA ALA A 65 -16.46 -1.42 -16.64
C ALA A 65 -15.89 -0.40 -17.67
N ALA A 66 -15.28 0.69 -17.20
CA ALA A 66 -14.69 1.73 -18.03
C ALA A 66 -13.37 1.29 -18.68
N GLY A 67 -12.54 0.55 -17.95
CA GLY A 67 -11.19 0.15 -18.32
C GLY A 67 -11.08 -0.77 -19.53
N ARG A 68 -12.20 -1.31 -20.01
CA ARG A 68 -12.25 -2.08 -21.27
C ARG A 68 -11.79 -1.28 -22.51
N LYS A 69 -11.82 0.06 -22.43
CA LYS A 69 -11.36 0.98 -23.48
C LYS A 69 -9.92 1.45 -23.28
N GLY A 70 -9.27 1.00 -22.23
CA GLY A 70 -7.92 1.40 -21.82
C GLY A 70 -7.91 2.00 -20.41
N LEU A 71 -6.79 1.82 -19.72
CA LEU A 71 -6.52 2.40 -18.41
C LEU A 71 -5.44 3.49 -18.58
N GLY A 72 -5.61 4.59 -17.88
CA GLY A 72 -4.65 5.68 -17.78
C GLY A 72 -4.96 6.55 -16.58
N ASP A 73 -4.07 7.49 -16.27
CA ASP A 73 -4.17 8.36 -15.09
C ASP A 73 -5.54 9.04 -14.97
N GLU A 74 -6.02 9.65 -16.07
CA GLU A 74 -7.30 10.35 -16.06
C GLU A 74 -8.47 9.41 -15.76
N VAL A 75 -8.46 8.20 -16.32
CA VAL A 75 -9.52 7.21 -16.10
C VAL A 75 -9.47 6.74 -14.64
N ILE A 76 -8.30 6.47 -14.10
CA ILE A 76 -8.12 6.08 -12.69
C ILE A 76 -8.62 7.19 -11.77
N MET A 77 -8.17 8.42 -11.96
CA MET A 77 -8.57 9.56 -11.12
C MET A 77 -10.07 9.89 -11.28
N ALA A 78 -10.67 9.69 -12.46
CA ALA A 78 -12.10 9.84 -12.65
C ALA A 78 -12.94 8.83 -11.83
N HIS A 79 -12.39 7.69 -11.47
CA HIS A 79 -13.03 6.69 -10.58
C HIS A 79 -12.58 6.77 -9.13
N SER A 80 -11.71 7.72 -8.78
CA SER A 80 -11.32 8.03 -7.41
C SER A 80 -12.24 9.03 -6.75
N GLN A 81 -12.23 9.11 -5.43
CA GLN A 81 -12.97 10.05 -4.62
C GLN A 81 -12.05 10.66 -3.57
N GLN A 82 -12.38 11.82 -3.05
CA GLN A 82 -11.60 12.44 -1.98
C GLN A 82 -12.25 12.16 -0.62
N LEU A 83 -11.44 11.77 0.36
CA LEU A 83 -11.87 11.68 1.76
C LEU A 83 -11.92 13.06 2.39
N ASP A 84 -12.71 13.21 3.44
CA ASP A 84 -12.59 14.36 4.34
C ASP A 84 -11.17 14.39 4.92
N GLY A 85 -10.48 15.51 4.74
CA GLY A 85 -9.03 15.61 5.00
C GLY A 85 -8.13 15.55 3.75
N GLY A 86 -8.70 15.32 2.56
CA GLY A 86 -8.04 15.57 1.28
C GLY A 86 -7.33 14.37 0.64
N LEU A 87 -7.31 13.19 1.27
CA LEU A 87 -6.72 11.98 0.67
C LEU A 87 -7.60 11.46 -0.47
N ASP A 88 -7.01 11.28 -1.65
CA ASP A 88 -7.69 10.61 -2.76
C ASP A 88 -7.74 9.10 -2.53
N VAL A 89 -8.91 8.50 -2.73
CA VAL A 89 -9.15 7.06 -2.53
C VAL A 89 -9.90 6.46 -3.72
N MET A 90 -9.51 5.27 -4.11
CA MET A 90 -10.28 4.41 -4.99
C MET A 90 -10.87 3.27 -4.18
N LEU A 91 -12.19 3.25 -4.06
CA LEU A 91 -12.90 2.23 -3.31
C LEU A 91 -12.78 0.86 -3.98
N GLY A 92 -12.64 -0.17 -3.19
CA GLY A 92 -12.58 -1.57 -3.60
C GLY A 92 -13.93 -2.15 -3.99
N VAL A 93 -14.00 -3.48 -4.00
CA VAL A 93 -15.27 -4.21 -4.15
C VAL A 93 -16.06 -4.14 -2.84
N ARG A 94 -17.40 -4.19 -2.93
CA ARG A 94 -18.25 -4.25 -1.73
C ARG A 94 -18.31 -5.64 -1.12
N SER A 95 -18.15 -6.65 -1.95
CA SER A 95 -18.20 -8.04 -1.54
C SER A 95 -17.35 -8.92 -2.44
N PRO A 96 -16.91 -10.10 -1.95
CA PRO A 96 -16.08 -11.03 -2.72
C PRO A 96 -16.74 -11.53 -4.01
N GLU A 97 -18.07 -11.54 -4.09
CA GLU A 97 -18.81 -12.00 -5.28
C GLU A 97 -18.54 -11.13 -6.52
N GLN A 98 -18.18 -9.85 -6.32
CA GLN A 98 -17.86 -8.93 -7.42
C GLN A 98 -16.51 -9.25 -8.08
N ILE A 99 -15.63 -9.98 -7.40
CA ILE A 99 -14.27 -10.30 -7.88
C ILE A 99 -14.31 -11.12 -9.18
N GLY A 100 -15.30 -12.00 -9.33
CA GLY A 100 -15.45 -12.81 -10.56
C GLY A 100 -15.52 -11.97 -11.85
N GLY A 101 -16.10 -10.79 -11.78
CA GLY A 101 -16.18 -9.83 -12.90
C GLY A 101 -14.90 -9.04 -13.16
N MET A 102 -13.92 -9.12 -12.28
CA MET A 102 -12.69 -8.30 -12.30
C MET A 102 -11.44 -9.05 -12.78
N GLY A 103 -11.54 -10.35 -13.09
CA GLY A 103 -10.37 -11.20 -13.34
C GLY A 103 -9.38 -10.66 -14.38
N GLY A 104 -9.86 -10.03 -15.43
CA GLY A 104 -9.02 -9.41 -16.48
C GLY A 104 -8.44 -8.04 -16.13
N LEU A 105 -8.84 -7.43 -15.01
CA LEU A 105 -8.42 -6.08 -14.64
C LEU A 105 -7.10 -6.04 -13.85
N TRP A 106 -6.82 -7.03 -13.02
CA TRP A 106 -5.75 -6.96 -12.03
C TRP A 106 -4.36 -6.72 -12.61
N SER A 107 -4.02 -7.40 -13.72
CA SER A 107 -2.72 -7.23 -14.35
C SER A 107 -2.57 -5.86 -15.03
N PRO A 108 -3.47 -5.39 -15.91
CA PRO A 108 -3.37 -4.05 -16.47
C PRO A 108 -3.46 -2.96 -15.40
N LEU A 109 -4.21 -3.17 -14.31
CA LEU A 109 -4.30 -2.24 -13.20
C LEU A 109 -2.96 -2.06 -12.49
N GLY A 110 -2.28 -3.16 -12.14
CA GLY A 110 -0.96 -3.11 -11.52
C GLY A 110 0.07 -2.38 -12.39
N ILE A 111 0.08 -2.66 -13.70
CA ILE A 111 0.96 -1.98 -14.65
C ILE A 111 0.66 -0.48 -14.68
N THR A 112 -0.63 -0.10 -14.80
CA THR A 112 -1.03 1.31 -14.86
C THR A 112 -0.70 2.04 -13.58
N PHE A 113 -0.98 1.46 -12.41
CA PHE A 113 -0.62 2.06 -11.13
C PHE A 113 0.88 2.31 -10.98
N ASN A 114 1.72 1.39 -11.46
CA ASN A 114 3.17 1.60 -11.41
C ASN A 114 3.68 2.63 -12.43
N GLN A 115 2.90 2.91 -13.47
CA GLN A 115 3.21 3.87 -14.52
C GLN A 115 2.54 5.23 -14.34
N MET A 116 1.71 5.42 -13.33
CA MET A 116 1.06 6.71 -13.06
C MET A 116 2.08 7.83 -12.89
N HIS A 117 1.75 8.99 -13.44
CA HIS A 117 2.55 10.22 -13.35
C HIS A 117 1.91 11.27 -12.44
N SER A 118 0.61 11.17 -12.19
CA SER A 118 -0.16 12.12 -11.41
C SER A 118 -0.03 11.94 -9.90
N ALA A 119 0.15 10.71 -9.43
CA ALA A 119 0.23 10.37 -8.01
C ALA A 119 1.05 9.11 -7.75
N ASP A 120 1.65 9.00 -6.56
CA ASP A 120 2.04 7.68 -6.05
C ASP A 120 0.78 6.87 -5.73
N VAL A 121 0.89 5.54 -5.78
CA VAL A 121 -0.22 4.65 -5.45
C VAL A 121 0.13 3.79 -4.24
N LEU A 122 -0.70 3.85 -3.20
CA LEU A 122 -0.69 2.91 -2.08
C LEU A 122 -1.82 1.89 -2.29
N ALA A 123 -1.48 0.66 -2.65
CA ALA A 123 -2.47 -0.39 -2.85
C ALA A 123 -2.64 -1.21 -1.56
N ASP A 124 -3.79 -1.07 -0.91
CA ASP A 124 -4.22 -1.99 0.15
C ASP A 124 -4.66 -3.31 -0.48
N CYS A 125 -3.77 -4.29 -0.49
CA CYS A 125 -4.00 -5.61 -1.04
C CYS A 125 -4.57 -6.60 -0.01
N GLY A 126 -4.83 -6.15 1.22
CA GLY A 126 -5.37 -6.98 2.28
C GLY A 126 -4.51 -8.22 2.55
N ARG A 127 -5.15 -9.37 2.70
CA ARG A 127 -4.44 -10.63 2.84
C ARG A 127 -4.09 -11.24 1.48
N ILE A 128 -2.82 -11.62 1.30
CA ILE A 128 -2.37 -12.26 0.07
C ILE A 128 -1.97 -13.72 0.28
N GLY A 129 -2.28 -14.55 -0.71
CA GLY A 129 -1.94 -15.95 -0.82
C GLY A 129 -1.50 -16.30 -2.24
N ALA A 130 -1.12 -17.56 -2.49
CA ALA A 130 -0.67 -17.99 -3.83
C ALA A 130 -1.74 -17.83 -4.92
N ALA A 131 -3.02 -17.94 -4.56
CA ALA A 131 -4.15 -17.82 -5.48
C ALA A 131 -4.91 -16.48 -5.34
N SER A 132 -4.31 -15.48 -4.73
CA SER A 132 -4.96 -14.18 -4.55
C SER A 132 -5.12 -13.45 -5.88
N PRO A 133 -6.33 -13.01 -6.25
CA PRO A 133 -6.60 -12.40 -7.56
C PRO A 133 -5.85 -11.07 -7.75
N GLN A 134 -5.60 -10.32 -6.69
CA GLN A 134 -4.85 -9.06 -6.70
C GLN A 134 -3.32 -9.24 -6.73
N LEU A 135 -2.81 -10.46 -6.77
CA LEU A 135 -1.37 -10.72 -6.81
C LEU A 135 -0.64 -9.99 -7.96
N PRO A 136 -1.23 -9.83 -9.17
CA PRO A 136 -0.59 -9.03 -10.24
C PRO A 136 -0.32 -7.57 -9.84
N VAL A 137 -1.14 -6.96 -8.98
CA VAL A 137 -0.87 -5.60 -8.45
C VAL A 137 0.36 -5.63 -7.54
N VAL A 138 0.48 -6.65 -6.69
CA VAL A 138 1.65 -6.83 -5.82
C VAL A 138 2.92 -7.06 -6.65
N GLN A 139 2.82 -7.84 -7.73
CA GLN A 139 3.94 -8.13 -8.64
C GLN A 139 4.43 -6.90 -9.42
N ALA A 140 3.52 -5.98 -9.75
CA ALA A 140 3.85 -4.74 -10.45
C ALA A 140 4.44 -3.65 -9.53
N ALA A 141 4.39 -3.83 -8.21
CA ALA A 141 4.82 -2.81 -7.26
C ALA A 141 6.35 -2.61 -7.26
N ARG A 142 6.81 -1.38 -7.00
CA ARG A 142 8.22 -1.07 -6.72
C ARG A 142 8.64 -1.47 -5.31
N LEU A 143 7.68 -1.45 -4.38
CA LEU A 143 7.87 -1.81 -2.98
C LEU A 143 6.68 -2.64 -2.49
N VAL A 144 6.95 -3.80 -1.92
CA VAL A 144 5.96 -4.64 -1.26
C VAL A 144 6.21 -4.62 0.24
N VAL A 145 5.22 -4.16 0.99
CA VAL A 145 5.28 -4.05 2.45
C VAL A 145 4.38 -5.11 3.07
N LEU A 146 4.97 -6.08 3.75
CA LEU A 146 4.19 -7.04 4.53
C LEU A 146 3.95 -6.52 5.94
N VAL A 147 2.69 -6.24 6.23
CA VAL A 147 2.22 -5.80 7.55
C VAL A 147 1.98 -7.02 8.43
N CYS A 148 2.50 -7.01 9.65
CA CYS A 148 2.31 -8.08 10.62
C CYS A 148 2.22 -7.53 12.04
N THR A 149 1.76 -8.37 12.97
CA THR A 149 1.85 -8.11 14.41
C THR A 149 3.02 -8.86 15.02
N ALA A 150 3.48 -8.43 16.19
CA ALA A 150 4.58 -9.09 16.93
C ALA A 150 4.10 -10.35 17.71
N THR A 151 3.28 -11.19 17.07
CA THR A 151 2.81 -12.46 17.64
C THR A 151 3.46 -13.65 16.92
N GLY A 152 3.72 -14.75 17.63
CA GLY A 152 4.37 -15.93 17.05
C GLY A 152 3.67 -16.47 15.82
N SER A 153 2.33 -16.52 15.81
CA SER A 153 1.55 -16.96 14.65
C SER A 153 1.68 -16.00 13.46
N SER A 154 1.65 -14.68 13.72
CA SER A 154 1.80 -13.68 12.65
C SER A 154 3.19 -13.78 12.00
N VAL A 155 4.24 -13.95 12.81
CA VAL A 155 5.63 -14.11 12.35
C VAL A 155 5.83 -15.40 11.57
N ALA A 156 5.23 -16.52 12.01
CA ALA A 156 5.31 -17.78 11.28
C ALA A 156 4.73 -17.67 9.86
N HIS A 157 3.53 -17.08 9.73
CA HIS A 157 2.91 -16.85 8.42
C HIS A 157 3.64 -15.82 7.57
N LEU A 158 4.22 -14.78 8.20
CA LEU A 158 5.07 -13.81 7.51
C LEU A 158 6.27 -14.49 6.85
N ARG A 159 6.97 -15.38 7.57
CA ARG A 159 8.11 -16.14 7.04
C ARG A 159 7.73 -16.94 5.79
N GLU A 160 6.67 -17.74 5.88
CA GLU A 160 6.20 -18.53 4.74
C GLU A 160 5.83 -17.64 3.54
N ARG A 161 5.17 -16.51 3.81
CA ARG A 161 4.79 -15.59 2.75
C ARG A 161 5.99 -14.92 2.09
N LEU A 162 6.98 -14.48 2.86
CA LEU A 162 8.22 -13.92 2.33
C LEU A 162 8.97 -14.95 1.47
N SER A 163 9.08 -16.20 1.94
CA SER A 163 9.73 -17.27 1.18
C SER A 163 9.04 -17.56 -0.15
N SER A 164 7.71 -17.40 -0.22
CA SER A 164 6.96 -17.53 -1.46
C SER A 164 7.11 -16.30 -2.37
N LEU A 165 7.00 -15.09 -1.80
CA LEU A 165 6.99 -13.85 -2.58
C LEU A 165 8.33 -13.56 -3.26
N VAL A 166 9.45 -13.83 -2.63
CA VAL A 166 10.78 -13.56 -3.18
C VAL A 166 11.02 -14.18 -4.55
N HIS A 167 10.29 -15.25 -4.88
CA HIS A 167 10.37 -15.92 -6.19
C HIS A 167 9.36 -15.39 -7.23
N HIS A 168 8.48 -14.46 -6.85
CA HIS A 168 7.37 -14.01 -7.69
C HIS A 168 7.32 -12.49 -7.87
N VAL A 169 8.17 -11.73 -7.17
CA VAL A 169 8.21 -10.27 -7.25
C VAL A 169 9.64 -9.79 -7.42
N ASP A 170 9.84 -8.84 -8.32
CA ASP A 170 11.11 -8.13 -8.50
C ASP A 170 11.19 -6.86 -7.60
N ALA A 171 10.14 -6.63 -6.81
CA ALA A 171 10.02 -5.49 -5.92
C ALA A 171 10.98 -5.56 -4.75
N ARG A 172 11.34 -4.40 -4.20
CA ARG A 172 11.95 -4.32 -2.86
C ARG A 172 10.95 -4.85 -1.83
N LEU A 173 11.41 -5.76 -0.97
CA LEU A 173 10.58 -6.29 0.11
C LEU A 173 10.84 -5.52 1.40
N ALA A 174 9.77 -5.17 2.08
CA ALA A 174 9.81 -4.53 3.40
C ALA A 174 8.83 -5.19 4.37
N VAL A 175 9.09 -5.02 5.65
CA VAL A 175 8.21 -5.50 6.72
C VAL A 175 7.83 -4.35 7.63
N MET A 176 6.54 -4.22 7.90
CA MET A 176 5.98 -3.27 8.86
C MET A 176 5.35 -4.04 10.02
N VAL A 177 5.92 -3.89 11.21
CA VAL A 177 5.38 -4.50 12.44
C VAL A 177 4.45 -3.52 13.13
N VAL A 178 3.21 -3.90 13.33
CA VAL A 178 2.24 -3.15 14.15
C VAL A 178 2.30 -3.68 15.58
N ALA A 179 2.80 -2.87 16.51
CA ALA A 179 3.00 -3.27 17.89
C ALA A 179 2.90 -2.08 18.85
N ASP A 180 2.62 -2.37 20.13
CA ASP A 180 2.64 -1.38 21.21
C ASP A 180 4.06 -0.75 21.28
N PRO A 181 4.17 0.58 21.16
CA PRO A 181 5.46 1.27 21.20
C PRO A 181 6.20 1.09 22.53
N LYS A 182 5.51 0.67 23.59
CA LYS A 182 6.09 0.36 24.90
C LYS A 182 6.65 -1.06 24.98
N ARG A 183 6.25 -1.98 24.07
CA ARG A 183 6.65 -3.39 24.06
C ARG A 183 7.64 -3.69 22.94
N ARG A 184 8.80 -3.05 22.97
CA ARG A 184 9.83 -3.18 21.92
C ARG A 184 10.44 -4.57 21.77
N ASP A 185 10.36 -5.41 22.77
CA ASP A 185 10.98 -6.76 22.73
C ASP A 185 10.29 -7.66 21.70
N GLY A 186 8.95 -7.57 21.55
CA GLY A 186 8.25 -8.30 20.49
C GLY A 186 8.71 -7.90 19.09
N VAL A 187 8.95 -6.61 18.87
CA VAL A 187 9.46 -6.10 17.58
C VAL A 187 10.88 -6.61 17.32
N LYS A 188 11.76 -6.59 18.33
CA LYS A 188 13.13 -7.13 18.21
C LYS A 188 13.13 -8.62 17.87
N GLN A 189 12.20 -9.39 18.45
CA GLN A 189 12.05 -10.81 18.12
C GLN A 189 11.66 -11.03 16.65
N VAL A 190 10.75 -10.19 16.10
CA VAL A 190 10.42 -10.24 14.66
C VAL A 190 11.68 -9.99 13.83
N TRP A 191 12.45 -8.95 14.16
CA TRP A 191 13.70 -8.64 13.43
C TRP A 191 14.72 -9.79 13.50
N SER A 192 14.91 -10.38 14.66
CA SER A 192 15.80 -11.52 14.82
C SER A 192 15.38 -12.73 13.97
N VAL A 193 14.07 -12.98 13.85
CA VAL A 193 13.54 -14.03 12.97
C VAL A 193 13.81 -13.72 11.51
N LEU A 194 13.66 -12.47 11.08
CA LEU A 194 13.94 -12.05 9.71
C LEU A 194 15.44 -12.10 9.39
N ASP A 195 16.30 -11.75 10.34
CA ASP A 195 17.76 -11.86 10.19
C ASP A 195 18.23 -13.30 9.98
N ALA A 196 17.51 -14.28 10.52
CA ALA A 196 17.79 -15.70 10.32
C ALA A 196 17.29 -16.22 8.95
N MET A 197 16.60 -15.42 8.15
CA MET A 197 16.15 -15.79 6.81
C MET A 197 17.19 -15.39 5.76
N SER A 198 17.40 -16.23 4.76
CA SER A 198 18.23 -15.91 3.58
C SER A 198 17.45 -15.04 2.55
N ILE A 199 16.63 -14.10 3.04
CA ILE A 199 15.82 -13.22 2.22
C ILE A 199 16.19 -11.78 2.52
N GLN A 200 16.48 -11.01 1.49
CA GLN A 200 16.77 -9.60 1.66
C GLN A 200 15.51 -8.81 1.98
N ILE A 201 15.44 -8.27 3.21
CA ILE A 201 14.42 -7.31 3.63
C ILE A 201 15.06 -5.92 3.60
N HIS A 202 14.64 -5.11 2.64
CA HIS A 202 15.26 -3.81 2.35
C HIS A 202 14.93 -2.76 3.41
N HIS A 203 13.69 -2.81 3.95
CA HIS A 203 13.23 -1.86 4.98
C HIS A 203 12.43 -2.55 6.06
N ARG A 204 12.53 -2.01 7.29
CA ARG A 204 11.88 -2.54 8.49
C ARG A 204 11.29 -1.39 9.27
N TRP A 205 9.97 -1.38 9.40
CA TRP A 205 9.24 -0.33 10.08
C TRP A 205 8.45 -0.85 11.28
N HIS A 206 8.30 0.01 12.26
CA HIS A 206 7.45 -0.22 13.41
C HIS A 206 6.37 0.85 13.45
N LEU A 207 5.15 0.49 13.07
CA LEU A 207 3.97 1.32 13.20
C LEU A 207 3.36 1.10 14.59
N ALA A 208 3.09 2.17 15.32
CA ALA A 208 2.52 2.07 16.65
C ALA A 208 1.13 1.44 16.61
N TYR A 209 0.92 0.38 17.39
CA TYR A 209 -0.42 -0.08 17.74
C TYR A 209 -1.04 0.93 18.71
N ASP A 210 -1.91 1.75 18.21
CA ASP A 210 -2.55 2.84 18.94
C ASP A 210 -4.06 2.86 18.63
N PRO A 211 -4.89 2.17 19.43
CA PRO A 211 -6.33 2.11 19.21
C PRO A 211 -7.03 3.48 19.23
N VAL A 212 -6.48 4.45 19.99
CA VAL A 212 -7.02 5.82 20.02
C VAL A 212 -6.75 6.51 18.69
N GLY A 213 -5.51 6.46 18.19
CA GLY A 213 -5.18 6.99 16.86
C GLY A 213 -5.97 6.30 15.75
N ALA A 214 -6.09 4.97 15.80
CA ALA A 214 -6.83 4.20 14.80
C ALA A 214 -8.33 4.54 14.76
N SER A 215 -8.94 4.91 15.90
CA SER A 215 -10.37 5.25 15.96
C SER A 215 -10.76 6.47 15.11
N PHE A 216 -9.81 7.37 14.80
CA PHE A 216 -10.05 8.49 13.89
C PHE A 216 -10.30 8.01 12.44
N PHE A 217 -9.64 6.93 12.05
CA PHE A 217 -9.81 6.29 10.74
C PHE A 217 -10.99 5.30 10.69
N ASP A 218 -11.76 5.23 11.78
CA ASP A 218 -13.05 4.53 11.88
C ASP A 218 -14.22 5.51 12.06
N GLY A 219 -13.99 6.82 11.90
CA GLY A 219 -15.00 7.85 12.12
C GLY A 219 -15.46 8.01 13.60
N ARG A 220 -14.73 7.41 14.55
CA ARG A 220 -15.07 7.41 15.99
C ARG A 220 -14.05 8.17 16.85
N GLY A 221 -13.05 8.77 16.22
CA GLY A 221 -11.95 9.43 16.90
C GLY A 221 -12.40 10.70 17.63
N HIS A 222 -11.83 10.94 18.81
CA HIS A 222 -12.04 12.14 19.60
C HIS A 222 -10.70 12.68 20.10
N GLY A 223 -10.57 14.01 20.16
CA GLY A 223 -9.37 14.67 20.65
C GLY A 223 -8.43 15.12 19.53
N ARG A 224 -7.14 14.94 19.73
CA ARG A 224 -6.10 15.46 18.83
C ARG A 224 -5.36 14.33 18.17
N LEU A 225 -5.70 14.06 16.92
CA LEU A 225 -5.10 13.01 16.09
C LEU A 225 -3.56 13.18 15.99
N GLU A 226 -3.09 14.41 15.79
CA GLU A 226 -1.68 14.75 15.62
C GLU A 226 -0.79 14.40 16.84
N LYS A 227 -1.39 14.18 18.02
CA LYS A 227 -0.68 13.79 19.24
C LYS A 227 -0.58 12.29 19.46
N THR A 228 -1.20 11.51 18.62
CA THR A 228 -1.23 10.04 18.75
C THR A 228 0.10 9.41 18.36
N ALA A 229 0.41 8.25 18.94
CA ALA A 229 1.60 7.51 18.60
C ALA A 229 1.55 6.98 17.15
N LEU A 230 0.35 6.66 16.68
CA LEU A 230 0.10 6.21 15.32
C LEU A 230 0.53 7.26 14.30
N ILE A 231 0.13 8.53 14.48
CA ILE A 231 0.49 9.62 13.56
C ILE A 231 1.99 9.90 13.61
N ARG A 232 2.60 9.92 14.79
CA ARG A 232 4.04 10.17 14.92
C ARG A 232 4.86 9.12 14.16
N THR A 233 4.60 7.83 14.40
CA THR A 233 5.34 6.76 13.71
C THR A 233 4.93 6.66 12.23
N GLY A 234 3.67 6.90 11.90
CA GLY A 234 3.17 6.93 10.52
C GLY A 234 3.83 8.03 9.69
N SER A 235 4.05 9.21 10.26
CA SER A 235 4.72 10.34 9.57
C SER A 235 6.16 10.01 9.21
N GLU A 236 6.92 9.42 10.14
CA GLU A 236 8.29 8.97 9.90
C GLU A 236 8.33 7.92 8.78
N ILE A 237 7.44 6.93 8.85
CA ILE A 237 7.37 5.84 7.86
C ILE A 237 6.93 6.36 6.49
N ALA A 238 5.93 7.24 6.41
CA ALA A 238 5.45 7.80 5.15
C ALA A 238 6.55 8.61 4.44
N ALA A 239 7.29 9.43 5.19
CA ALA A 239 8.39 10.22 4.65
C ALA A 239 9.52 9.32 4.11
N GLU A 240 9.94 8.31 4.90
CA GLU A 240 10.99 7.37 4.50
C GLU A 240 10.54 6.53 3.28
N MET A 241 9.32 6.00 3.32
CA MET A 241 8.76 5.18 2.23
C MET A 241 8.67 5.96 0.93
N ALA A 242 8.19 7.22 0.99
CA ALA A 242 8.10 8.10 -0.17
C ALA A 242 9.48 8.41 -0.77
N ALA A 243 10.52 8.58 0.08
CA ALA A 243 11.89 8.76 -0.38
C ALA A 243 12.43 7.49 -1.06
N VAL A 244 12.17 6.31 -0.47
CA VAL A 244 12.61 5.01 -1.01
C VAL A 244 12.04 4.75 -2.39
N VAL A 245 10.75 5.00 -2.61
CA VAL A 245 10.11 4.74 -3.90
C VAL A 245 10.32 5.86 -4.93
N GLY A 246 10.69 7.06 -4.47
CA GLY A 246 11.06 8.18 -5.34
C GLY A 246 12.49 8.09 -5.89
N ALA A 247 13.36 7.29 -5.27
CA ALA A 247 14.70 7.05 -5.76
C ALA A 247 14.67 6.19 -7.04
N PRO A 248 15.53 6.46 -8.03
CA PRO A 248 15.66 5.61 -9.20
C PRO A 248 15.89 4.15 -8.80
N SER A 249 15.31 3.21 -9.52
CA SER A 249 15.66 1.80 -9.36
C SER A 249 17.12 1.57 -9.83
N GLN A 250 17.78 0.51 -9.35
CA GLN A 250 19.12 0.18 -9.82
C GLN A 250 19.16 0.04 -11.36
N TYR A 251 18.11 -0.55 -11.94
CA TYR A 251 17.98 -0.67 -13.39
C TYR A 251 17.90 0.70 -14.09
N GLU A 252 17.07 1.63 -13.56
CA GLU A 252 16.97 3.00 -14.11
C GLU A 252 18.30 3.76 -13.98
N TYR A 253 19.02 3.55 -12.88
CA TYR A 253 20.33 4.13 -12.65
C TYR A 253 21.39 3.57 -13.65
N ASP A 254 21.42 2.24 -13.83
CA ASP A 254 22.33 1.58 -14.74
C ASP A 254 22.04 1.97 -16.20
N MET A 255 20.77 2.07 -16.58
CA MET A 255 20.34 2.55 -17.90
C MET A 255 20.72 4.01 -18.12
N ALA A 256 20.59 4.87 -17.14
CA ALA A 256 20.98 6.27 -17.23
C ALA A 256 22.51 6.44 -17.42
N GLN A 257 23.30 5.55 -16.83
CA GLN A 257 24.75 5.52 -17.04
C GLN A 257 25.17 4.88 -18.37
N ALA A 258 24.35 3.98 -18.91
CA ALA A 258 24.62 3.31 -20.18
C ALA A 258 24.30 4.17 -21.42
N LEU A 259 23.50 5.23 -21.27
CA LEU A 259 23.25 6.17 -22.36
C LEU A 259 24.53 6.97 -22.66
N PRO A 260 24.99 7.05 -23.93
CA PRO A 260 26.13 7.88 -24.31
C PRO A 260 25.83 9.33 -23.88
N GLN A 261 26.76 9.93 -23.16
CA GLN A 261 26.75 11.38 -22.97
C GLN A 261 27.07 11.99 -24.35
N ASP A 262 26.02 12.30 -25.11
CA ASP A 262 26.16 12.95 -26.41
C ASP A 262 26.94 14.25 -26.21
N GLY A 263 28.12 14.20 -26.80
CA GLY A 263 29.22 15.07 -26.63
C GLY A 263 28.92 16.53 -26.83
N GLU A 264 29.63 17.28 -26.06
CA GLU A 264 29.97 18.65 -26.36
C GLU A 264 30.54 18.75 -27.78
N GLY A 265 29.93 19.64 -28.53
CA GLY A 265 30.20 19.88 -29.91
C GLY A 265 31.68 20.18 -30.20
N ARG A 266 32.16 19.56 -31.22
CA ARG A 266 33.28 20.11 -31.99
C ARG A 266 32.81 21.39 -32.69
N ARG A 267 33.36 22.47 -32.29
CA ARG A 267 33.58 23.65 -33.14
C ARG A 267 34.92 23.50 -33.87
#